data_8544be0d26e12173e4382f32f1331d05
#
_entry.id   8544be0d26e12173e4382f32f1331d05
#
_cell.length_a   1.000
_cell.length_b   1.000
_cell.length_c   1.000
_cell.angle_alpha   90.00
_cell.angle_beta   90.00
_cell.angle_gamma   90.00
#
_symmetry.space_group_name_H-M   'P 1'
#
loop_
_entity.id
_entity.type
_entity.pdbx_description
1 polymer ?
#
loop_
_entity_poly.entity_id
_entity_poly.type
_entity_poly.pdbx_seq_one_letter_code
_entity_poly.pdbx_strand_id
1 'polypeptide(L)'
;MNKIEKIVFQNDQWHTGKFKTFGFKRDIFEKVWRDLNTKLIALITGPRRVGKSVLLKQIANELIVSKKVSPKQILFYEFAQKDNGDTIWNVFNYFIKEIADPRLPIFIFFDEIQYVNGYESMIKMIYDNKDSCKIFITGSLSLSYKKRMSESLTGRFFSYKLFPLNFLEFIKLNKPSSLDIYYKAIKEEDRFRREYQLSILNADFREFLVSGRYPEVFGLSSEQNKTYLLNIINQSLNEDAYAYFRI
;
A
#
# COMPACT_ATOMS: atom_id res chain seq x y z
N MET A 1 -6.58 1.58 -24.98
CA MET A 1 -7.39 2.21 -23.91
C MET A 1 -6.98 3.67 -23.83
N ASN A 2 -7.90 4.60 -24.03
CA ASN A 2 -7.63 6.03 -23.84
C ASN A 2 -7.52 6.38 -22.34
N LYS A 3 -7.09 7.65 -22.02
CA LYS A 3 -6.87 8.05 -20.61
C LYS A 3 -8.15 7.97 -19.77
N ILE A 4 -9.29 8.37 -20.31
CA ILE A 4 -10.57 8.34 -19.58
C ILE A 4 -11.01 6.91 -19.32
N GLU A 5 -10.92 6.04 -20.31
CA GLU A 5 -11.19 4.61 -20.14
C GLU A 5 -10.32 3.99 -19.05
N LYS A 6 -9.03 4.35 -18.98
CA LYS A 6 -8.13 3.88 -17.90
C LYS A 6 -8.61 4.37 -16.53
N ILE A 7 -9.02 5.63 -16.40
CA ILE A 7 -9.54 6.17 -15.13
C ILE A 7 -10.78 5.39 -14.70
N VAL A 8 -11.76 5.24 -15.59
CA VAL A 8 -13.01 4.51 -15.29
C VAL A 8 -12.73 3.05 -14.95
N PHE A 9 -11.86 2.37 -15.70
CA PHE A 9 -11.49 0.98 -15.48
C PHE A 9 -10.83 0.75 -14.10
N GLN A 10 -10.01 1.69 -13.65
CA GLN A 10 -9.35 1.60 -12.33
C GLN A 10 -10.27 1.97 -11.17
N ASN A 11 -11.44 2.53 -11.45
CA ASN A 11 -12.40 3.00 -10.45
C ASN A 11 -13.75 2.29 -10.58
N ASP A 12 -13.71 0.97 -10.66
CA ASP A 12 -14.92 0.14 -10.76
C ASP A 12 -15.86 0.30 -9.56
N GLN A 13 -15.36 0.74 -8.40
CA GLN A 13 -16.16 1.05 -7.22
C GLN A 13 -17.22 2.15 -7.48
N TRP A 14 -17.03 3.02 -8.47
CA TRP A 14 -18.04 4.03 -8.84
C TRP A 14 -19.35 3.39 -9.31
N HIS A 15 -19.28 2.15 -9.82
CA HIS A 15 -20.40 1.35 -10.30
C HIS A 15 -20.75 0.20 -9.36
N THR A 16 -19.74 -0.49 -8.81
CA THR A 16 -19.91 -1.69 -7.98
C THR A 16 -20.05 -1.40 -6.49
N GLY A 17 -19.74 -0.15 -6.09
CA GLY A 17 -19.80 0.27 -4.69
C GLY A 17 -18.57 -0.10 -3.85
N LYS A 18 -17.63 -0.90 -4.35
CA LYS A 18 -16.42 -1.33 -3.62
C LYS A 18 -15.30 -1.78 -4.55
N PHE A 19 -14.07 -1.75 -4.07
CA PHE A 19 -12.93 -2.38 -4.75
C PHE A 19 -12.83 -3.87 -4.44
N LYS A 20 -12.40 -4.66 -5.41
CA LYS A 20 -11.94 -6.04 -5.14
C LYS A 20 -10.62 -6.00 -4.36
N THR A 21 -10.58 -6.66 -3.21
CA THR A 21 -9.39 -6.72 -2.37
C THR A 21 -9.40 -7.97 -1.48
N PHE A 22 -8.26 -8.28 -0.86
CA PHE A 22 -8.14 -9.37 0.10
C PHE A 22 -8.68 -8.96 1.48
N GLY A 23 -9.29 -9.91 2.20
CA GLY A 23 -9.85 -9.66 3.53
C GLY A 23 -8.81 -9.47 4.63
N PHE A 24 -7.59 -10.00 4.47
CA PHE A 24 -6.53 -9.88 5.48
C PHE A 24 -5.96 -8.47 5.52
N LYS A 25 -6.16 -7.78 6.64
CA LYS A 25 -5.58 -6.45 6.89
C LYS A 25 -4.23 -6.59 7.58
N ARG A 26 -3.22 -5.93 7.03
CA ARG A 26 -1.87 -5.82 7.62
C ARG A 26 -1.90 -4.92 8.86
N ASP A 27 -0.99 -5.14 9.81
CA ASP A 27 -0.91 -4.35 11.05
C ASP A 27 -0.71 -2.84 10.80
N ILE A 28 -0.12 -2.47 9.66
CA ILE A 28 0.04 -1.07 9.24
C ILE A 28 -1.30 -0.39 8.91
N PHE A 29 -2.35 -1.15 8.56
CA PHE A 29 -3.67 -0.61 8.23
C PHE A 29 -4.19 0.29 9.35
N GLU A 30 -4.14 -0.18 10.59
CA GLU A 30 -4.63 0.55 11.76
C GLU A 30 -3.85 1.85 11.99
N LYS A 31 -2.53 1.85 11.68
CA LYS A 31 -1.70 3.06 11.79
C LYS A 31 -2.13 4.13 10.79
N VAL A 32 -2.30 3.74 9.52
CA VAL A 32 -2.74 4.67 8.47
C VAL A 32 -4.16 5.14 8.71
N TRP A 33 -5.04 4.25 9.17
CA TRP A 33 -6.45 4.55 9.47
C TRP A 33 -6.61 5.56 10.61
N ARG A 34 -5.78 5.47 11.65
CA ARG A 34 -5.78 6.41 12.79
C ARG A 34 -5.54 7.85 12.35
N ASP A 35 -4.66 8.03 11.36
CA ASP A 35 -4.25 9.34 10.87
C ASP A 35 -5.13 9.86 9.71
N LEU A 36 -6.27 9.18 9.46
CA LEU A 36 -7.20 9.51 8.39
C LEU A 36 -7.71 10.96 8.46
N ASN A 37 -8.01 11.45 9.65
CA ASN A 37 -8.61 12.77 9.86
C ASN A 37 -7.60 13.92 9.75
N THR A 38 -6.32 13.64 9.57
CA THR A 38 -5.31 14.67 9.33
C THR A 38 -5.31 15.07 7.86
N LYS A 39 -5.06 16.35 7.56
CA LYS A 39 -4.87 16.81 6.17
C LYS A 39 -3.60 16.20 5.55
N LEU A 40 -2.63 15.78 6.38
CA LEU A 40 -1.33 15.31 5.91
C LEU A 40 -1.47 14.13 4.93
N ILE A 41 -0.66 14.15 3.89
CA ILE A 41 -0.58 13.10 2.87
C ILE A 41 -0.09 11.81 3.54
N ALA A 42 -0.75 10.70 3.29
CA ALA A 42 -0.28 9.38 3.71
C ALA A 42 0.66 8.80 2.64
N LEU A 43 1.97 8.82 2.90
CA LEU A 43 2.97 8.25 2.01
C LEU A 43 3.29 6.82 2.46
N ILE A 44 2.92 5.83 1.64
CA ILE A 44 3.15 4.41 1.91
C ILE A 44 4.28 3.92 1.00
N THR A 45 5.42 3.60 1.58
CA THR A 45 6.57 3.07 0.84
C THR A 45 6.89 1.64 1.25
N GLY A 46 7.52 0.90 0.35
CA GLY A 46 7.90 -0.49 0.63
C GLY A 46 8.37 -1.20 -0.64
N PRO A 47 9.00 -2.37 -0.49
CA PRO A 47 9.41 -3.19 -1.62
C PRO A 47 8.25 -3.47 -2.58
N ARG A 48 8.57 -3.91 -3.79
CA ARG A 48 7.56 -4.39 -4.74
C ARG A 48 6.82 -5.59 -4.16
N ARG A 49 5.53 -5.76 -4.51
CA ARG A 49 4.71 -6.94 -4.17
C ARG A 49 4.47 -7.20 -2.67
N VAL A 50 4.73 -6.23 -1.80
CA VAL A 50 4.40 -6.34 -0.36
C VAL A 50 2.94 -6.03 -0.03
N GLY A 51 2.13 -5.63 -1.03
CA GLY A 51 0.70 -5.35 -0.87
C GLY A 51 0.34 -3.88 -0.69
N LYS A 52 1.14 -2.91 -1.18
CA LYS A 52 0.84 -1.46 -1.11
C LYS A 52 -0.51 -1.12 -1.75
N SER A 53 -0.73 -1.55 -3.00
CA SER A 53 -1.99 -1.34 -3.74
C SER A 53 -3.19 -2.00 -3.06
N VAL A 54 -2.98 -3.17 -2.46
CA VAL A 54 -4.01 -3.86 -1.66
C VAL A 54 -4.38 -3.04 -0.45
N LEU A 55 -3.40 -2.52 0.29
CA LEU A 55 -3.63 -1.64 1.45
C LEU A 55 -4.42 -0.39 1.07
N LEU A 56 -4.09 0.27 -0.06
CA LEU A 56 -4.86 1.42 -0.54
C LEU A 56 -6.33 1.07 -0.80
N LYS A 57 -6.58 -0.04 -1.50
CA LYS A 57 -7.94 -0.51 -1.79
C LYS A 57 -8.70 -0.93 -0.52
N GLN A 58 -8.02 -1.50 0.46
CA GLN A 58 -8.61 -1.80 1.77
C GLN A 58 -9.02 -0.54 2.52
N ILE A 59 -8.17 0.50 2.52
CA ILE A 59 -8.48 1.80 3.13
C ILE A 59 -9.68 2.46 2.42
N ALA A 60 -9.69 2.44 1.08
CA ALA A 60 -10.80 2.96 0.29
C ALA A 60 -12.12 2.23 0.59
N ASN A 61 -12.11 0.90 0.69
CA ASN A 61 -13.29 0.13 1.08
C ASN A 61 -13.74 0.44 2.52
N GLU A 62 -12.82 0.62 3.44
CA GLU A 62 -13.15 0.98 4.81
C GLU A 62 -13.79 2.37 4.91
N LEU A 63 -13.37 3.33 4.09
CA LEU A 63 -14.02 4.63 3.95
C LEU A 63 -15.50 4.48 3.51
N ILE A 64 -15.75 3.62 2.52
CA ILE A 64 -17.09 3.37 2.02
C ILE A 64 -17.96 2.70 3.11
N VAL A 65 -17.44 1.66 3.75
CA VAL A 65 -18.22 0.84 4.69
C VAL A 65 -18.41 1.53 6.05
N SER A 66 -17.30 1.99 6.66
CA SER A 66 -17.30 2.49 8.04
C SER A 66 -17.61 3.98 8.13
N LYS A 67 -17.14 4.78 7.16
CA LYS A 67 -17.36 6.23 7.13
C LYS A 67 -18.52 6.65 6.23
N LYS A 68 -19.16 5.70 5.53
CA LYS A 68 -20.27 5.96 4.59
C LYS A 68 -19.90 6.96 3.49
N VAL A 69 -18.62 7.01 3.12
CA VAL A 69 -18.15 7.83 2.00
C VAL A 69 -18.74 7.29 0.70
N SER A 70 -19.33 8.15 -0.11
CA SER A 70 -19.78 7.74 -1.44
C SER A 70 -18.59 7.24 -2.28
N PRO A 71 -18.71 6.11 -2.98
CA PRO A 71 -17.68 5.62 -3.88
C PRO A 71 -17.22 6.66 -4.90
N LYS A 72 -18.10 7.58 -5.33
CA LYS A 72 -17.81 8.68 -6.24
C LYS A 72 -16.96 9.82 -5.61
N GLN A 73 -16.75 9.80 -4.30
CA GLN A 73 -15.82 10.71 -3.61
C GLN A 73 -14.41 10.14 -3.48
N ILE A 74 -14.16 8.97 -4.07
CA ILE A 74 -12.89 8.25 -4.03
C ILE A 74 -12.33 8.12 -5.43
N LEU A 75 -11.12 8.66 -5.64
CA LEU A 75 -10.32 8.47 -6.84
C LEU A 75 -9.17 7.50 -6.56
N PHE A 76 -9.04 6.46 -7.38
CA PHE A 76 -7.88 5.58 -7.42
C PHE A 76 -7.19 5.67 -8.78
N TYR A 77 -5.86 5.84 -8.79
CA TYR A 77 -5.11 5.82 -10.04
C TYR A 77 -3.72 5.22 -9.84
N GLU A 78 -3.45 4.15 -10.57
CA GLU A 78 -2.16 3.49 -10.66
C GLU A 78 -1.38 4.03 -11.86
N PHE A 79 -0.23 4.65 -11.59
CA PHE A 79 0.65 5.21 -12.62
C PHE A 79 1.51 4.13 -13.26
N ALA A 80 1.94 4.41 -14.49
CA ALA A 80 2.85 3.58 -15.28
C ALA A 80 3.97 4.44 -15.86
N GLN A 81 5.04 3.82 -16.35
CA GLN A 81 6.24 4.50 -16.88
C GLN A 81 5.97 5.57 -17.97
N LYS A 82 4.85 5.44 -18.70
CA LYS A 82 4.44 6.41 -19.74
C LYS A 82 3.68 7.63 -19.20
N ASP A 83 3.32 7.63 -17.93
CA ASP A 83 2.58 8.72 -17.32
C ASP A 83 3.53 9.87 -16.93
N ASN A 84 3.04 11.11 -16.94
CA ASN A 84 3.79 12.33 -16.63
C ASN A 84 2.99 13.24 -15.68
N GLY A 85 3.53 14.40 -15.33
CA GLY A 85 2.86 15.37 -14.45
C GLY A 85 1.48 15.79 -14.96
N ASP A 86 1.32 15.98 -16.26
CA ASP A 86 0.01 16.32 -16.88
C ASP A 86 -1.01 15.21 -16.67
N THR A 87 -0.56 13.94 -16.53
CA THR A 87 -1.46 12.82 -16.24
C THR A 87 -2.11 13.01 -14.87
N ILE A 88 -1.36 13.42 -13.83
CA ILE A 88 -1.92 13.68 -12.50
C ILE A 88 -3.01 14.75 -12.59
N TRP A 89 -2.70 15.86 -13.27
CA TRP A 89 -3.64 16.96 -13.42
C TRP A 89 -4.90 16.57 -14.18
N ASN A 90 -4.76 15.87 -15.30
CA ASN A 90 -5.88 15.43 -16.12
C ASN A 90 -6.78 14.44 -15.38
N VAL A 91 -6.19 13.49 -14.65
CA VAL A 91 -6.93 12.51 -13.82
C VAL A 91 -7.69 13.22 -12.70
N PHE A 92 -7.04 14.14 -12.00
CA PHE A 92 -7.66 14.93 -10.94
C PHE A 92 -8.79 15.80 -11.46
N ASN A 93 -8.57 16.55 -12.56
CA ASN A 93 -9.59 17.42 -13.15
C ASN A 93 -10.80 16.66 -13.67
N TYR A 94 -10.58 15.51 -14.33
CA TYR A 94 -11.69 14.67 -14.76
C TYR A 94 -12.51 14.21 -13.56
N PHE A 95 -11.85 13.73 -12.51
CA PHE A 95 -12.53 13.29 -11.29
C PHE A 95 -13.38 14.40 -10.64
N ILE A 96 -12.81 15.59 -10.48
CA ILE A 96 -13.51 16.73 -9.84
C ILE A 96 -14.67 17.24 -10.70
N LYS A 97 -14.53 17.29 -12.02
CA LYS A 97 -15.54 17.87 -12.91
C LYS A 97 -16.67 16.90 -13.23
N GLU A 98 -16.35 15.61 -13.41
CA GLU A 98 -17.30 14.65 -14.00
C GLU A 98 -17.83 13.63 -12.97
N ILE A 99 -17.15 13.44 -11.84
CA ILE A 99 -17.47 12.34 -10.93
C ILE A 99 -17.82 12.80 -9.52
N ALA A 100 -16.95 13.59 -8.88
CA ALA A 100 -17.08 13.96 -7.48
C ALA A 100 -18.04 15.12 -7.26
N ASP A 101 -18.71 15.15 -6.11
CA ASP A 101 -19.34 16.38 -5.61
C ASP A 101 -18.27 17.24 -4.92
N PRO A 102 -17.92 18.43 -5.46
CA PRO A 102 -16.83 19.24 -4.94
C PRO A 102 -17.13 19.86 -3.56
N ARG A 103 -18.37 19.79 -3.08
CA ARG A 103 -18.80 20.29 -1.75
C ARG A 103 -18.51 19.27 -0.64
N LEU A 104 -18.26 18.01 -1.00
CA LEU A 104 -17.99 16.93 -0.06
C LEU A 104 -16.49 16.64 0.03
N PRO A 105 -16.02 16.04 1.15
CA PRO A 105 -14.65 15.56 1.26
C PRO A 105 -14.33 14.53 0.17
N ILE A 106 -13.13 14.64 -0.40
CA ILE A 106 -12.62 13.73 -1.42
C ILE A 106 -11.40 12.97 -0.92
N PHE A 107 -11.23 11.76 -1.44
CA PHE A 107 -10.13 10.87 -1.09
C PHE A 107 -9.41 10.43 -2.37
N ILE A 108 -8.12 10.71 -2.44
CA ILE A 108 -7.30 10.43 -3.61
C ILE A 108 -6.27 9.37 -3.26
N PHE A 109 -6.21 8.33 -4.07
CA PHE A 109 -5.29 7.22 -3.95
C PHE A 109 -4.44 7.14 -5.21
N PHE A 110 -3.19 7.60 -5.13
CA PHE A 110 -2.20 7.55 -6.20
C PHE A 110 -1.19 6.43 -5.94
N ASP A 111 -1.28 5.39 -6.76
CA ASP A 111 -0.45 4.20 -6.65
C ASP A 111 0.74 4.27 -7.62
N GLU A 112 1.92 3.81 -7.16
CA GLU A 112 3.18 3.76 -7.92
C GLU A 112 3.60 5.13 -8.50
N ILE A 113 3.47 6.22 -7.68
CA ILE A 113 3.72 7.61 -8.09
C ILE A 113 5.15 7.85 -8.61
N GLN A 114 6.12 6.99 -8.24
CA GLN A 114 7.51 7.14 -8.69
C GLN A 114 7.70 7.08 -10.20
N TYR A 115 6.72 6.56 -10.93
CA TYR A 115 6.74 6.56 -12.39
C TYR A 115 6.50 7.95 -13.00
N VAL A 116 6.01 8.91 -12.22
CA VAL A 116 5.73 10.26 -12.70
C VAL A 116 6.86 11.21 -12.29
N ASN A 117 7.58 11.76 -13.26
CA ASN A 117 8.57 12.79 -12.99
C ASN A 117 7.90 14.11 -12.61
N GLY A 118 8.39 14.75 -11.53
CA GLY A 118 7.87 16.05 -11.08
C GLY A 118 6.49 15.95 -10.40
N TYR A 119 6.09 14.77 -9.95
CA TYR A 119 4.81 14.56 -9.25
C TYR A 119 4.67 15.45 -8.01
N GLU A 120 5.79 15.84 -7.39
CA GLU A 120 5.81 16.58 -6.14
C GLU A 120 5.10 17.94 -6.26
N SER A 121 5.33 18.66 -7.37
CA SER A 121 4.69 19.94 -7.63
C SER A 121 3.18 19.82 -7.85
N MET A 122 2.75 18.77 -8.56
CA MET A 122 1.33 18.50 -8.80
C MET A 122 0.60 18.10 -7.51
N ILE A 123 1.21 17.22 -6.73
CA ILE A 123 0.65 16.82 -5.42
C ILE A 123 0.57 18.02 -4.47
N LYS A 124 1.60 18.86 -4.44
CA LYS A 124 1.60 20.10 -3.64
C LYS A 124 0.47 21.02 -4.08
N MET A 125 0.29 21.21 -5.39
CA MET A 125 -0.79 22.05 -5.90
C MET A 125 -2.18 21.53 -5.49
N ILE A 126 -2.43 20.23 -5.58
CA ILE A 126 -3.70 19.64 -5.11
C ILE A 126 -3.86 19.82 -3.61
N TYR A 127 -2.82 19.55 -2.83
CA TYR A 127 -2.81 19.67 -1.38
C TYR A 127 -3.09 21.10 -0.90
N ASP A 128 -2.45 22.10 -1.51
CA ASP A 128 -2.54 23.50 -1.10
C ASP A 128 -3.89 24.14 -1.53
N ASN A 129 -4.50 23.66 -2.63
CA ASN A 129 -5.74 24.24 -3.19
C ASN A 129 -7.04 23.53 -2.78
N LYS A 130 -6.99 22.39 -2.07
CA LYS A 130 -8.18 21.62 -1.71
C LYS A 130 -8.13 21.19 -0.25
N ASP A 131 -8.77 21.98 0.64
CA ASP A 131 -8.76 21.71 2.08
C ASP A 131 -9.48 20.40 2.47
N SER A 132 -10.57 20.08 1.78
CA SER A 132 -11.35 18.86 2.03
C SER A 132 -10.83 17.66 1.23
N CYS A 133 -9.50 17.51 1.07
CA CYS A 133 -8.90 16.44 0.30
C CYS A 133 -7.90 15.65 1.16
N LYS A 134 -8.12 14.34 1.26
CA LYS A 134 -7.13 13.40 1.83
C LYS A 134 -6.42 12.66 0.72
N ILE A 135 -5.08 12.71 0.72
CA ILE A 135 -4.25 12.11 -0.33
C ILE A 135 -3.46 10.95 0.26
N PHE A 136 -3.51 9.80 -0.41
CA PHE A 136 -2.72 8.61 -0.16
C PHE A 136 -1.82 8.37 -1.37
N ILE A 137 -0.54 8.14 -1.12
CA ILE A 137 0.45 7.92 -2.18
C ILE A 137 1.23 6.66 -1.86
N THR A 138 1.44 5.81 -2.87
CA THR A 138 2.41 4.72 -2.73
C THR A 138 3.57 4.87 -3.68
N GLY A 139 4.65 4.18 -3.32
CA GLY A 139 5.80 4.03 -4.19
C GLY A 139 6.86 3.08 -3.65
N SER A 140 7.92 2.88 -4.44
CA SER A 140 9.05 2.06 -4.00
C SER A 140 9.81 2.71 -2.84
N LEU A 141 10.68 1.95 -2.16
CA LEU A 141 11.51 2.48 -1.07
C LEU A 141 12.38 3.67 -1.50
N SER A 142 12.82 3.69 -2.77
CA SER A 142 13.59 4.79 -3.34
C SER A 142 12.89 6.15 -3.24
N LEU A 143 11.55 6.14 -3.21
CA LEU A 143 10.74 7.35 -3.08
C LEU A 143 11.01 8.09 -1.77
N SER A 144 11.13 7.35 -0.65
CA SER A 144 11.39 7.94 0.67
C SER A 144 12.76 8.60 0.82
N TYR A 145 13.69 8.31 -0.09
CA TYR A 145 15.06 8.86 -0.09
C TYR A 145 15.27 9.97 -1.13
N LYS A 146 14.27 10.27 -1.98
CA LYS A 146 14.41 11.37 -2.96
C LYS A 146 14.42 12.72 -2.27
N LYS A 147 15.55 13.45 -2.40
CA LYS A 147 15.76 14.79 -1.82
C LYS A 147 14.66 15.78 -2.23
N ARG A 148 14.19 15.75 -3.48
CA ARG A 148 13.13 16.62 -3.99
C ARG A 148 11.81 16.47 -3.26
N MET A 149 11.45 15.24 -2.85
CA MET A 149 10.24 14.99 -2.09
C MET A 149 10.31 15.63 -0.70
N SER A 150 11.50 15.56 -0.04
CA SER A 150 11.70 16.19 1.26
C SER A 150 11.64 17.72 1.18
N GLU A 151 12.13 18.33 0.10
CA GLU A 151 12.14 19.80 -0.06
C GLU A 151 10.73 20.35 -0.40
N SER A 152 10.02 19.73 -1.32
CA SER A 152 8.75 20.25 -1.86
C SER A 152 7.53 19.93 -0.96
N LEU A 153 7.53 18.76 -0.31
CA LEU A 153 6.44 18.27 0.53
C LEU A 153 6.80 18.22 2.03
N THR A 154 7.87 18.88 2.46
CA THR A 154 8.29 18.94 3.87
C THR A 154 7.14 19.38 4.76
N GLY A 155 6.88 18.63 5.84
CA GLY A 155 5.82 18.90 6.80
C GLY A 155 4.40 18.59 6.31
N ARG A 156 4.23 18.07 5.06
CA ARG A 156 2.93 17.78 4.47
C ARG A 156 2.55 16.30 4.44
N PHE A 157 3.41 15.38 4.91
CA PHE A 157 3.11 13.96 4.86
C PHE A 157 3.50 13.19 6.12
N PHE A 158 2.78 12.10 6.38
CA PHE A 158 3.20 11.01 7.24
C PHE A 158 3.75 9.86 6.39
N SER A 159 4.90 9.32 6.80
CA SER A 159 5.55 8.21 6.10
C SER A 159 5.26 6.89 6.81
N TYR A 160 4.74 5.92 6.04
CA TYR A 160 4.46 4.57 6.48
C TYR A 160 5.28 3.58 5.65
N LYS A 161 6.07 2.73 6.32
CA LYS A 161 6.87 1.71 5.65
C LYS A 161 6.17 0.36 5.74
N LEU A 162 5.77 -0.17 4.59
CA LEU A 162 5.20 -1.51 4.47
C LEU A 162 6.31 -2.48 4.07
N PHE A 163 6.68 -3.34 5.01
CA PHE A 163 7.66 -4.41 4.80
C PHE A 163 6.98 -5.72 4.39
N PRO A 164 7.72 -6.73 3.91
CA PRO A 164 7.21 -8.10 3.84
C PRO A 164 6.59 -8.54 5.17
N LEU A 165 5.76 -9.59 5.16
CA LEU A 165 5.04 -10.05 6.34
C LEU A 165 5.98 -10.26 7.53
N ASN A 166 5.57 -9.84 8.72
CA ASN A 166 6.17 -10.29 9.96
C ASN A 166 5.63 -11.67 10.34
N PHE A 167 6.21 -12.32 11.35
CA PHE A 167 5.82 -13.68 11.72
C PHE A 167 4.38 -13.78 12.22
N LEU A 168 3.89 -12.79 12.95
CA LEU A 168 2.50 -12.77 13.40
C LEU A 168 1.52 -12.61 12.22
N GLU A 169 1.82 -11.73 11.27
CA GLU A 169 1.02 -11.58 10.05
C GLU A 169 1.03 -12.86 9.20
N PHE A 170 2.17 -13.54 9.13
CA PHE A 170 2.30 -14.84 8.47
C PHE A 170 1.41 -15.90 9.15
N ILE A 171 1.45 -16.01 10.48
CA ILE A 171 0.58 -16.93 11.23
C ILE A 171 -0.89 -16.59 10.97
N LYS A 172 -1.28 -15.33 11.12
CA LYS A 172 -2.67 -14.89 10.89
C LYS A 172 -3.18 -15.26 9.51
N LEU A 173 -2.32 -15.18 8.50
CA LEU A 173 -2.70 -15.43 7.12
C LEU A 173 -2.68 -16.92 6.74
N ASN A 174 -1.66 -17.68 7.19
CA ASN A 174 -1.39 -19.02 6.69
C ASN A 174 -1.60 -20.15 7.71
N LYS A 175 -1.43 -19.84 8.98
CA LYS A 175 -1.43 -20.82 10.07
C LYS A 175 -2.35 -20.35 11.22
N PRO A 176 -3.63 -20.06 10.96
CA PRO A 176 -4.51 -19.52 12.00
C PRO A 176 -4.63 -20.44 13.22
N SER A 177 -4.43 -21.75 13.06
CA SER A 177 -4.39 -22.72 14.16
C SER A 177 -3.21 -22.52 15.14
N SER A 178 -2.12 -21.91 14.69
CA SER A 178 -0.95 -21.61 15.53
C SER A 178 -1.08 -20.28 16.29
N LEU A 179 -2.15 -19.53 16.05
CA LEU A 179 -2.32 -18.18 16.61
C LEU A 179 -2.45 -18.19 18.13
N ASP A 180 -3.23 -19.14 18.66
CA ASP A 180 -3.41 -19.29 20.11
C ASP A 180 -2.11 -19.67 20.82
N ILE A 181 -1.31 -20.53 20.20
CA ILE A 181 0.00 -20.93 20.71
C ILE A 181 0.94 -19.73 20.73
N TYR A 182 0.95 -18.93 19.66
CA TYR A 182 1.74 -17.73 19.56
C TYR A 182 1.41 -16.72 20.68
N TYR A 183 0.13 -16.45 20.93
CA TYR A 183 -0.28 -15.52 21.99
C TYR A 183 -0.01 -16.07 23.39
N LYS A 184 -0.12 -17.39 23.60
CA LYS A 184 0.27 -18.02 24.86
C LYS A 184 1.77 -17.89 25.10
N ALA A 185 2.59 -18.17 24.09
CA ALA A 185 4.05 -18.05 24.19
C ALA A 185 4.53 -16.65 24.56
N ILE A 186 3.89 -15.59 24.02
CA ILE A 186 4.26 -14.21 24.34
C ILE A 186 3.89 -13.81 25.76
N LYS A 187 2.78 -14.34 26.29
CA LYS A 187 2.26 -13.99 27.62
C LYS A 187 2.79 -14.89 28.72
N GLU A 188 3.42 -16.02 28.38
CA GLU A 188 3.90 -17.02 29.34
C GLU A 188 5.13 -16.48 30.07
N GLU A 189 5.06 -16.43 31.41
CA GLU A 189 6.15 -16.00 32.26
C GLU A 189 7.07 -17.17 32.66
N ASP A 190 6.51 -18.38 32.75
CA ASP A 190 7.29 -19.58 33.01
C ASP A 190 8.17 -19.93 31.82
N ARG A 191 9.49 -20.02 32.07
CA ARG A 191 10.49 -20.23 31.03
C ARG A 191 10.30 -21.58 30.31
N PHE A 192 10.05 -22.65 31.00
CA PHE A 192 9.94 -23.99 30.43
C PHE A 192 8.67 -24.12 29.57
N ARG A 193 7.56 -23.58 30.04
CA ARG A 193 6.30 -23.55 29.28
C ARG A 193 6.42 -22.71 28.03
N ARG A 194 7.09 -21.56 28.12
CA ARG A 194 7.36 -20.71 26.98
C ARG A 194 8.23 -21.40 25.93
N GLU A 195 9.33 -22.02 26.36
CA GLU A 195 10.21 -22.79 25.46
C GLU A 195 9.47 -23.95 24.78
N TYR A 196 8.60 -24.65 25.49
CA TYR A 196 7.75 -25.68 24.91
C TYR A 196 6.81 -25.10 23.83
N GLN A 197 6.11 -23.99 24.10
CA GLN A 197 5.22 -23.35 23.12
C GLN A 197 6.00 -22.84 21.91
N LEU A 198 7.17 -22.25 22.11
CA LEU A 198 8.05 -21.82 21.02
C LEU A 198 8.55 -22.99 20.18
N SER A 199 8.81 -24.15 20.80
CA SER A 199 9.22 -25.35 20.06
C SER A 199 8.14 -25.84 19.08
N ILE A 200 6.86 -25.69 19.44
CA ILE A 200 5.73 -26.02 18.53
C ILE A 200 5.71 -25.06 17.34
N LEU A 201 6.03 -23.79 17.55
CA LEU A 201 6.06 -22.77 16.48
C LEU A 201 7.30 -22.85 15.57
N ASN A 202 8.31 -23.68 15.92
CA ASN A 202 9.55 -23.73 15.15
C ASN A 202 9.36 -24.17 13.70
N ALA A 203 8.45 -25.09 13.43
CA ALA A 203 8.14 -25.52 12.06
C ALA A 203 7.56 -24.37 11.24
N ASP A 204 6.60 -23.65 11.79
CA ASP A 204 5.97 -22.48 11.16
C ASP A 204 6.98 -21.34 10.96
N PHE A 205 7.88 -21.15 11.92
CA PHE A 205 8.93 -20.13 11.83
C PHE A 205 9.97 -20.45 10.75
N ARG A 206 10.35 -21.72 10.60
CA ARG A 206 11.21 -22.16 9.48
C ARG A 206 10.53 -21.93 8.14
N GLU A 207 9.26 -22.30 8.00
CA GLU A 207 8.48 -22.05 6.78
C GLU A 207 8.43 -20.54 6.48
N PHE A 208 8.15 -19.71 7.47
CA PHE A 208 8.18 -18.24 7.36
C PHE A 208 9.52 -17.72 6.84
N LEU A 209 10.65 -18.23 7.33
CA LEU A 209 11.98 -17.79 6.88
C LEU A 209 12.26 -18.19 5.43
N VAL A 210 11.81 -19.37 5.01
CA VAL A 210 12.06 -19.90 3.66
C VAL A 210 11.11 -19.33 2.63
N SER A 211 9.87 -19.02 3.01
CA SER A 211 8.84 -18.51 2.09
C SER A 211 9.12 -17.12 1.51
N GLY A 212 10.11 -16.38 2.07
CA GLY A 212 10.42 -15.03 1.60
C GLY A 212 9.44 -13.96 2.08
N ARG A 213 8.44 -14.31 2.86
CA ARG A 213 7.52 -13.40 3.56
C ARG A 213 6.64 -12.50 2.67
N TYR A 214 6.44 -12.87 1.41
CA TYR A 214 5.54 -12.17 0.50
C TYR A 214 4.16 -12.82 0.48
N PRO A 215 3.06 -12.06 0.47
CA PRO A 215 1.70 -12.65 0.48
C PRO A 215 1.41 -13.56 -0.73
N GLU A 216 2.02 -13.30 -1.87
CA GLU A 216 1.78 -14.01 -3.12
C GLU A 216 2.49 -15.37 -3.22
N VAL A 217 3.42 -15.68 -2.31
CA VAL A 217 4.16 -16.98 -2.38
C VAL A 217 3.40 -18.14 -1.75
N PHE A 218 2.32 -17.87 -1.05
CA PHE A 218 1.56 -18.91 -0.38
C PHE A 218 0.82 -19.80 -1.38
N GLY A 219 1.01 -21.10 -1.23
CA GLY A 219 0.49 -22.10 -2.16
C GLY A 219 1.38 -22.39 -3.36
N LEU A 220 2.53 -21.70 -3.50
CA LEU A 220 3.53 -22.02 -4.51
C LEU A 220 4.41 -23.21 -4.08
N SER A 221 4.87 -24.00 -5.05
CA SER A 221 5.93 -24.97 -4.79
C SER A 221 7.25 -24.28 -4.43
N SER A 222 8.18 -24.99 -3.80
CA SER A 222 9.50 -24.45 -3.43
C SER A 222 10.25 -23.86 -4.63
N GLU A 223 10.19 -24.50 -5.79
CA GLU A 223 10.81 -24.03 -7.02
C GLU A 223 10.15 -22.77 -7.59
N GLN A 224 8.82 -22.76 -7.63
CA GLN A 224 8.04 -21.57 -8.04
C GLN A 224 8.32 -20.39 -7.12
N ASN A 225 8.39 -20.63 -5.81
CA ASN A 225 8.70 -19.60 -4.82
C ASN A 225 10.10 -19.02 -5.04
N LYS A 226 11.12 -19.86 -5.23
CA LYS A 226 12.48 -19.42 -5.53
C LYS A 226 12.52 -18.54 -6.79
N THR A 227 11.89 -18.99 -7.87
CA THR A 227 11.80 -18.23 -9.13
C THR A 227 11.10 -16.89 -8.93
N TYR A 228 9.99 -16.88 -8.20
CA TYR A 228 9.26 -15.65 -7.87
C TYR A 228 10.09 -14.65 -7.09
N LEU A 229 10.80 -15.10 -6.05
CA LEU A 229 11.66 -14.23 -5.23
C LEU A 229 12.85 -13.69 -6.02
N LEU A 230 13.48 -14.51 -6.88
CA LEU A 230 14.54 -14.04 -7.78
C LEU A 230 14.03 -12.96 -8.74
N ASN A 231 12.82 -13.09 -9.28
CA ASN A 231 12.24 -12.06 -10.13
C ASN A 231 12.00 -10.75 -9.38
N ILE A 232 11.54 -10.79 -8.11
CA ILE A 232 11.40 -9.58 -7.28
C ILE A 232 12.76 -8.91 -7.05
N ILE A 233 13.79 -9.69 -6.72
CA ILE A 233 15.15 -9.18 -6.51
C ILE A 233 15.68 -8.53 -7.78
N ASN A 234 15.58 -9.20 -8.92
CA ASN A 234 16.04 -8.68 -10.20
C ASN A 234 15.29 -7.39 -10.61
N GLN A 235 13.99 -7.34 -10.43
CA GLN A 235 13.22 -6.12 -10.68
C GLN A 235 13.63 -4.98 -9.75
N SER A 236 13.84 -5.26 -8.46
CA SER A 236 14.25 -4.24 -7.49
C SER A 236 15.65 -3.72 -7.78
N LEU A 237 16.59 -4.57 -8.21
CA LEU A 237 17.93 -4.18 -8.59
C LEU A 237 17.93 -3.36 -9.90
N ASN A 238 17.24 -3.84 -10.93
CA ASN A 238 17.27 -3.22 -12.25
C ASN A 238 16.43 -1.94 -12.34
N GLU A 239 15.31 -1.85 -11.63
CA GLU A 239 14.40 -0.71 -11.75
C GLU A 239 14.53 0.27 -10.59
N ASP A 240 14.57 -0.20 -9.34
CA ASP A 240 14.57 0.68 -8.17
C ASP A 240 16.00 1.18 -7.85
N ALA A 241 16.99 0.30 -7.87
CA ALA A 241 18.37 0.68 -7.59
C ALA A 241 18.96 1.50 -8.74
N TYR A 242 18.73 1.11 -10.00
CA TYR A 242 19.15 1.86 -11.17
C TYR A 242 18.56 3.26 -11.21
N ALA A 243 17.25 3.38 -10.94
CA ALA A 243 16.58 4.68 -10.85
C ALA A 243 17.09 5.55 -9.69
N TYR A 244 17.57 4.92 -8.60
CA TYR A 244 18.11 5.63 -7.44
C TYR A 244 19.54 6.12 -7.68
N PHE A 245 20.41 5.27 -8.20
CA PHE A 245 21.84 5.57 -8.38
C PHE A 245 22.15 6.29 -9.69
N ARG A 246 21.21 6.35 -10.66
CA ARG A 246 21.43 6.91 -12.01
C ARG A 246 22.66 6.30 -12.73
N ILE A 247 22.87 4.99 -12.53
CA ILE A 247 23.94 4.25 -13.20
C ILE A 247 23.48 3.88 -14.61
#